data_d3c45496952b5c1257ced94bbc1e73c1
#
_entry.id   d3c45496952b5c1257ced94bbc1e73c1
#
_cell.length_a   1.000
_cell.length_b   1.000
_cell.length_c   1.000
_cell.angle_alpha   90.00
_cell.angle_beta   90.00
_cell.angle_gamma   90.00
#
_symmetry.space_group_name_H-M   'P 1'
#
loop_
_entity.id
_entity.type
_entity.pdbx_description
1 polymer ?
#
loop_
_entity_poly.entity_id
_entity_poly.type
_entity_poly.pdbx_seq_one_letter_code
_entity_poly.pdbx_strand_id
1 'polypeptide(L)'
;MDIRDEKLTDIFKERHFDIIYHEAAQTMVPASIDNPYLDADINISGMLRVLEAARKTDVQKIIFSSSAAVYGDNPALPLTENLIPAPSSFYGLTKWMTEKYLALYHKIYELSYTVLRYSNVYGPRQGADGEGGVIYIFAKSLAENKPITIFGDGRQTRDFISVHDVVSANLSALHQADGEIINISTKTELSLNDLAAEMIAAAGCSADLLRYGPSRTGDIYRSCLSNQKAKALLDWTPSRNIKDGLTETIHFFQDRL
;
A
#
# COMPACT_ATOMS: atom_id res chain seq x y z
N MET A 1 -3.48 9.56 18.22
CA MET A 1 -2.11 9.72 18.72
C MET A 1 -1.15 9.45 17.58
N ASP A 2 -0.06 10.18 17.47
CA ASP A 2 1.03 9.89 16.53
C ASP A 2 1.88 8.73 17.07
N ILE A 3 2.35 7.85 16.19
CA ILE A 3 3.22 6.71 16.57
C ILE A 3 4.60 7.17 17.09
N ARG A 4 4.96 8.44 16.88
CA ARG A 4 6.18 9.07 17.41
C ARG A 4 6.03 9.61 18.83
N ASP A 5 4.83 9.57 19.41
CA ASP A 5 4.57 10.07 20.75
C ASP A 5 5.27 9.17 21.79
N GLU A 6 5.95 9.80 22.75
CA GLU A 6 6.66 9.10 23.83
C GLU A 6 5.73 8.29 24.73
N LYS A 7 4.46 8.67 24.83
CA LYS A 7 3.44 7.97 25.60
C LYS A 7 2.97 6.66 24.99
N LEU A 8 3.41 6.32 23.77
CA LEU A 8 2.99 5.11 23.08
C LEU A 8 3.23 3.86 23.94
N THR A 9 4.39 3.75 24.58
CA THR A 9 4.74 2.61 25.44
C THR A 9 3.80 2.48 26.66
N ASP A 10 3.34 3.60 27.21
CA ASP A 10 2.44 3.56 28.37
C ASP A 10 1.05 3.04 27.96
N ILE A 11 0.58 3.40 26.76
CA ILE A 11 -0.67 2.85 26.21
C ILE A 11 -0.57 1.33 26.01
N PHE A 12 0.57 0.84 25.50
CA PHE A 12 0.79 -0.59 25.34
C PHE A 12 0.74 -1.34 26.68
N LYS A 13 1.36 -0.81 27.71
CA LYS A 13 1.31 -1.36 29.07
C LYS A 13 -0.10 -1.35 29.67
N GLU A 14 -0.88 -0.31 29.37
CA GLU A 14 -2.21 -0.11 29.92
C GLU A 14 -3.27 -0.99 29.24
N ARG A 15 -3.12 -1.19 27.90
CA ARG A 15 -4.16 -1.84 27.07
C ARG A 15 -3.92 -3.31 26.80
N HIS A 16 -2.69 -3.80 26.95
CA HIS A 16 -2.30 -5.20 26.72
C HIS A 16 -2.72 -5.73 25.34
N PHE A 17 -2.02 -5.29 24.29
CA PHE A 17 -2.26 -5.75 22.92
C PHE A 17 -1.53 -7.06 22.64
N ASP A 18 -2.21 -8.03 22.02
CA ASP A 18 -1.59 -9.28 21.57
C ASP A 18 -0.96 -9.15 20.20
N ILE A 19 -1.62 -8.40 19.29
CA ILE A 19 -1.22 -8.27 17.88
C ILE A 19 -1.34 -6.81 17.44
N ILE A 20 -0.41 -6.41 16.58
CA ILE A 20 -0.38 -5.09 15.98
C ILE A 20 -0.52 -5.21 14.46
N TYR A 21 -1.52 -4.54 13.88
CA TYR A 21 -1.56 -4.20 12.46
C TYR A 21 -0.94 -2.81 12.29
N HIS A 22 0.28 -2.76 11.76
CA HIS A 22 0.99 -1.50 11.57
C HIS A 22 0.76 -0.92 10.19
N GLU A 23 -0.28 -0.07 10.10
CA GLU A 23 -0.69 0.63 8.87
C GLU A 23 -0.21 2.10 8.85
N ALA A 24 0.16 2.64 10.01
CA ALA A 24 0.55 4.04 10.15
C ALA A 24 1.87 4.34 9.42
N ALA A 25 1.84 5.27 8.47
CA ALA A 25 3.02 5.66 7.71
C ALA A 25 2.80 7.00 6.99
N GLN A 26 3.89 7.67 6.58
CA GLN A 26 3.88 8.56 5.42
C GLN A 26 3.90 7.66 4.18
N THR A 27 2.97 7.84 3.23
CA THR A 27 2.74 6.90 2.11
C THR A 27 2.98 7.48 0.72
N MET A 28 3.18 8.80 0.63
CA MET A 28 3.33 9.51 -0.64
C MET A 28 4.77 9.54 -1.12
N VAL A 29 5.05 8.92 -2.27
CA VAL A 29 6.37 8.96 -2.91
C VAL A 29 6.85 10.39 -3.16
N PRO A 30 6.05 11.31 -3.75
CA PRO A 30 6.48 12.70 -3.92
C PRO A 30 6.84 13.38 -2.60
N ALA A 31 6.03 13.23 -1.55
CA ALA A 31 6.31 13.81 -0.24
C ALA A 31 7.62 13.27 0.38
N SER A 32 7.95 11.99 0.15
CA SER A 32 9.21 11.41 0.60
C SER A 32 10.43 12.02 -0.11
N ILE A 33 10.27 12.45 -1.37
CA ILE A 33 11.33 13.11 -2.13
C ILE A 33 11.48 14.56 -1.67
N ASP A 34 10.36 15.25 -1.45
CA ASP A 34 10.37 16.64 -1.00
C ASP A 34 10.91 16.81 0.44
N ASN A 35 10.62 15.84 1.32
CA ASN A 35 11.09 15.84 2.70
C ASN A 35 11.49 14.44 3.19
N PRO A 36 12.69 13.95 2.81
CA PRO A 36 13.17 12.62 3.21
C PRO A 36 13.33 12.46 4.73
N TYR A 37 13.65 13.55 5.43
CA TYR A 37 13.76 13.54 6.88
C TYR A 37 12.42 13.21 7.54
N LEU A 38 11.35 13.87 7.14
CA LEU A 38 10.01 13.60 7.67
C LEU A 38 9.54 12.19 7.36
N ASP A 39 9.81 11.70 6.14
CA ASP A 39 9.51 10.31 5.75
C ASP A 39 10.22 9.31 6.67
N ALA A 40 11.53 9.50 6.90
CA ALA A 40 12.31 8.64 7.79
C ALA A 40 11.86 8.75 9.26
N ASP A 41 11.54 9.95 9.72
CA ASP A 41 11.09 10.16 11.09
C ASP A 41 9.75 9.46 11.36
N ILE A 42 8.79 9.55 10.45
CA ILE A 42 7.51 8.84 10.58
C ILE A 42 7.71 7.34 10.41
N ASN A 43 8.33 6.89 9.30
CA ASN A 43 8.34 5.49 8.90
C ASN A 43 9.38 4.65 9.63
N ILE A 44 10.52 5.23 10.04
CA ILE A 44 11.57 4.51 10.76
C ILE A 44 11.50 4.82 12.26
N SER A 45 11.60 6.10 12.68
CA SER A 45 11.59 6.44 14.11
C SER A 45 10.27 6.06 14.76
N GLY A 46 9.14 6.32 14.08
CA GLY A 46 7.81 5.90 14.54
C GLY A 46 7.71 4.39 14.69
N MET A 47 8.16 3.61 13.68
CA MET A 47 8.16 2.16 13.76
C MET A 47 9.06 1.63 14.88
N LEU A 48 10.23 2.23 15.11
CA LEU A 48 11.11 1.83 16.21
C LEU A 48 10.44 2.02 17.57
N ARG A 49 9.64 3.08 17.76
CA ARG A 49 8.85 3.26 18.98
C ARG A 49 7.80 2.15 19.14
N VAL A 50 7.12 1.76 18.06
CA VAL A 50 6.16 0.64 18.07
C VAL A 50 6.87 -0.67 18.43
N LEU A 51 8.02 -0.96 17.82
CA LEU A 51 8.82 -2.16 18.09
C LEU A 51 9.31 -2.20 19.54
N GLU A 52 9.80 -1.09 20.08
CA GLU A 52 10.24 -1.00 21.47
C GLU A 52 9.08 -1.09 22.48
N ALA A 53 7.91 -0.56 22.13
CA ALA A 53 6.71 -0.74 22.94
C ALA A 53 6.26 -2.21 22.92
N ALA A 54 6.20 -2.83 21.74
CA ALA A 54 5.86 -4.24 21.57
C ALA A 54 6.80 -5.17 22.37
N ARG A 55 8.13 -4.94 22.23
CA ARG A 55 9.15 -5.72 22.95
C ARG A 55 9.07 -5.62 24.48
N LYS A 56 8.59 -4.49 25.01
CA LYS A 56 8.47 -4.24 26.47
C LYS A 56 7.13 -4.66 27.04
N THR A 57 6.25 -5.16 26.21
CA THR A 57 4.92 -5.66 26.56
C THR A 57 4.73 -7.04 25.92
N ASP A 58 3.65 -7.72 26.23
CA ASP A 58 3.44 -9.11 25.79
C ASP A 58 2.86 -9.20 24.37
N VAL A 59 3.21 -8.27 23.46
CA VAL A 59 2.82 -8.33 22.05
C VAL A 59 3.48 -9.54 21.39
N GLN A 60 2.67 -10.38 20.79
CA GLN A 60 3.12 -11.64 20.20
C GLN A 60 3.54 -11.47 18.73
N LYS A 61 2.84 -10.57 17.99
CA LYS A 61 3.05 -10.45 16.54
C LYS A 61 2.77 -9.04 16.02
N ILE A 62 3.56 -8.66 15.00
CA ILE A 62 3.32 -7.45 14.19
C ILE A 62 3.05 -7.85 12.75
N ILE A 63 1.93 -7.39 12.18
CA ILE A 63 1.62 -7.48 10.76
C ILE A 63 1.90 -6.10 10.16
N PHE A 64 2.86 -6.04 9.24
CA PHE A 64 3.37 -4.79 8.70
C PHE A 64 2.98 -4.57 7.25
N SER A 65 2.39 -3.42 6.98
CA SER A 65 2.04 -2.94 5.63
C SER A 65 3.26 -2.37 4.92
N SER A 66 3.93 -3.22 4.14
CA SER A 66 4.98 -2.84 3.21
C SER A 66 4.39 -2.51 1.83
N SER A 67 5.22 -2.32 0.82
CA SER A 67 4.79 -1.80 -0.47
C SER A 67 5.59 -2.41 -1.63
N ALA A 68 4.96 -2.48 -2.81
CA ALA A 68 5.63 -2.74 -4.08
C ALA A 68 6.80 -1.77 -4.37
N ALA A 69 6.77 -0.57 -3.77
CA ALA A 69 7.82 0.45 -3.91
C ALA A 69 9.21 -0.03 -3.46
N VAL A 70 9.30 -1.10 -2.66
CA VAL A 70 10.58 -1.71 -2.27
C VAL A 70 11.34 -2.31 -3.45
N TYR A 71 10.64 -2.69 -4.52
CA TYR A 71 11.25 -3.29 -5.70
C TYR A 71 11.85 -2.27 -6.67
N GLY A 72 11.43 -0.99 -6.58
CA GLY A 72 11.82 0.05 -7.53
C GLY A 72 11.33 -0.24 -8.95
N ASP A 73 12.06 0.25 -9.95
CA ASP A 73 11.79 0.00 -11.37
C ASP A 73 12.49 -1.29 -11.82
N ASN A 74 11.90 -2.42 -11.49
CA ASN A 74 12.46 -3.73 -11.79
C ASN A 74 11.73 -4.36 -13.00
N PRO A 75 12.46 -4.73 -14.09
CA PRO A 75 11.84 -5.27 -15.31
C PRO A 75 11.42 -6.74 -15.18
N ALA A 76 11.80 -7.46 -14.13
CA ALA A 76 11.53 -8.89 -13.96
C ALA A 76 10.11 -9.16 -13.46
N LEU A 77 9.12 -8.88 -14.29
CA LEU A 77 7.69 -9.07 -13.97
C LEU A 77 7.22 -10.52 -14.22
N PRO A 78 6.31 -11.04 -13.37
CA PRO A 78 5.82 -10.44 -12.13
C PRO A 78 6.87 -10.49 -11.02
N LEU A 79 6.94 -9.42 -10.20
CA LEU A 79 7.90 -9.28 -9.11
C LEU A 79 7.62 -10.32 -8.02
N THR A 80 8.66 -11.08 -7.63
CA THR A 80 8.58 -12.09 -6.57
C THR A 80 9.36 -11.64 -5.34
N GLU A 81 9.06 -12.23 -4.19
CA GLU A 81 9.70 -11.91 -2.91
C GLU A 81 11.19 -12.27 -2.85
N ASN A 82 11.65 -13.14 -3.76
CA ASN A 82 13.05 -13.54 -3.88
C ASN A 82 13.93 -12.49 -4.57
N LEU A 83 13.32 -11.49 -5.23
CA LEU A 83 14.06 -10.40 -5.84
C LEU A 83 14.68 -9.51 -4.77
N ILE A 84 15.91 -9.07 -5.03
CA ILE A 84 16.61 -8.13 -4.15
C ILE A 84 15.89 -6.76 -4.26
N PRO A 85 15.39 -6.19 -3.16
CA PRO A 85 14.82 -4.86 -3.18
C PRO A 85 15.80 -3.81 -3.66
N ALA A 86 15.33 -2.93 -4.54
CA ALA A 86 16.10 -1.82 -5.11
C ALA A 86 15.23 -0.56 -5.20
N PRO A 87 14.79 -0.01 -4.06
CA PRO A 87 13.85 1.11 -4.03
C PRO A 87 14.40 2.34 -4.73
N SER A 88 13.56 3.00 -5.53
CA SER A 88 13.87 4.24 -6.26
C SER A 88 13.35 5.51 -5.58
N SER A 89 12.79 5.37 -4.36
CA SER A 89 12.28 6.48 -3.55
C SER A 89 12.61 6.29 -2.07
N PHE A 90 12.62 7.41 -1.30
CA PHE A 90 12.82 7.33 0.15
C PHE A 90 11.69 6.55 0.84
N TYR A 91 10.44 6.72 0.40
CA TYR A 91 9.31 5.91 0.85
C TYR A 91 9.57 4.40 0.69
N GLY A 92 9.97 3.96 -0.51
CA GLY A 92 10.31 2.55 -0.74
C GLY A 92 11.48 2.08 0.12
N LEU A 93 12.49 2.95 0.31
CA LEU A 93 13.64 2.66 1.17
C LEU A 93 13.22 2.51 2.64
N THR A 94 12.40 3.42 3.18
CA THR A 94 11.96 3.34 4.58
C THR A 94 11.06 2.12 4.83
N LYS A 95 10.21 1.73 3.88
CA LYS A 95 9.45 0.48 3.96
C LYS A 95 10.39 -0.73 4.00
N TRP A 96 11.38 -0.80 3.11
CA TRP A 96 12.36 -1.89 3.11
C TRP A 96 13.22 -1.93 4.37
N MET A 97 13.68 -0.78 4.87
CA MET A 97 14.42 -0.71 6.14
C MET A 97 13.60 -1.23 7.31
N THR A 98 12.30 -0.92 7.35
CA THR A 98 11.39 -1.45 8.37
C THR A 98 11.29 -2.98 8.33
N GLU A 99 11.24 -3.58 7.14
CA GLU A 99 11.30 -5.06 7.01
C GLU A 99 12.58 -5.63 7.64
N LYS A 100 13.73 -4.94 7.51
CA LYS A 100 14.99 -5.37 8.13
C LYS A 100 14.98 -5.24 9.64
N TYR A 101 14.38 -4.17 10.18
CA TYR A 101 14.19 -4.03 11.61
C TYR A 101 13.30 -5.15 12.18
N LEU A 102 12.18 -5.45 11.55
CA LEU A 102 11.30 -6.56 11.95
C LEU A 102 12.04 -7.89 12.01
N ALA A 103 12.78 -8.24 10.95
CA ALA A 103 13.57 -9.47 10.90
C ALA A 103 14.63 -9.52 12.01
N LEU A 104 15.26 -8.38 12.34
CA LEU A 104 16.23 -8.30 13.41
C LEU A 104 15.60 -8.40 14.80
N TYR A 105 14.45 -7.75 15.03
CA TYR A 105 13.70 -7.86 16.28
C TYR A 105 13.19 -9.30 16.51
N HIS A 106 12.74 -9.96 15.46
CA HIS A 106 12.38 -11.37 15.53
C HIS A 106 13.58 -12.25 15.95
N LYS A 107 14.74 -12.05 15.31
CA LYS A 107 15.95 -12.82 15.60
C LYS A 107 16.49 -12.62 17.03
N ILE A 108 16.42 -11.38 17.54
CA ILE A 108 17.05 -11.00 18.83
C ILE A 108 16.07 -11.15 20.00
N TYR A 109 14.80 -10.81 19.78
CA TYR A 109 13.79 -10.68 20.83
C TYR A 109 12.60 -11.65 20.66
N GLU A 110 12.64 -12.52 19.65
CA GLU A 110 11.59 -13.50 19.34
C GLU A 110 10.21 -12.87 19.01
N LEU A 111 10.14 -11.55 18.76
CA LEU A 111 8.92 -10.87 18.36
C LEU A 111 8.49 -11.35 16.99
N SER A 112 7.35 -12.03 16.87
CA SER A 112 6.86 -12.53 15.59
C SER A 112 6.42 -11.40 14.67
N TYR A 113 6.55 -11.61 13.35
CA TYR A 113 6.09 -10.65 12.35
C TYR A 113 5.62 -11.33 11.06
N THR A 114 4.78 -10.63 10.31
CA THR A 114 4.52 -10.90 8.89
C THR A 114 4.56 -9.58 8.13
N VAL A 115 5.30 -9.55 7.04
CA VAL A 115 5.35 -8.39 6.13
C VAL A 115 4.45 -8.65 4.94
N LEU A 116 3.53 -7.74 4.66
CA LEU A 116 2.65 -7.78 3.50
C LEU A 116 3.05 -6.63 2.55
N ARG A 117 3.64 -6.96 1.39
CA ARG A 117 3.99 -5.99 0.34
C ARG A 117 2.78 -5.81 -0.56
N TYR A 118 2.08 -4.69 -0.40
CA TYR A 118 0.88 -4.40 -1.20
C TYR A 118 1.25 -3.87 -2.58
N SER A 119 0.50 -4.31 -3.59
CA SER A 119 0.40 -3.60 -4.87
C SER A 119 -0.38 -2.29 -4.72
N ASN A 120 -0.90 -1.70 -5.77
CA ASN A 120 -1.61 -0.43 -5.69
C ASN A 120 -3.00 -0.60 -5.07
N VAL A 121 -3.11 -0.37 -3.77
CA VAL A 121 -4.38 -0.49 -3.03
C VAL A 121 -5.34 0.64 -3.42
N TYR A 122 -6.61 0.28 -3.63
CA TYR A 122 -7.68 1.23 -3.89
C TYR A 122 -8.97 0.84 -3.16
N GLY A 123 -9.88 1.79 -3.00
CA GLY A 123 -11.21 1.52 -2.44
C GLY A 123 -11.84 2.75 -1.79
N PRO A 124 -13.03 2.57 -1.20
CA PRO A 124 -13.70 3.59 -0.41
C PRO A 124 -12.79 4.13 0.71
N ARG A 125 -12.95 5.41 1.05
CA ARG A 125 -12.20 6.16 2.08
C ARG A 125 -10.73 6.46 1.76
N GLN A 126 -10.21 6.09 0.59
CA GLN A 126 -8.85 6.47 0.19
C GLN A 126 -8.72 8.00 0.12
N GLY A 127 -7.60 8.54 0.57
CA GLY A 127 -7.21 9.92 0.29
C GLY A 127 -7.84 11.01 1.16
N ALA A 128 -8.37 10.69 2.33
CA ALA A 128 -9.01 11.68 3.21
C ALA A 128 -8.11 12.89 3.51
N ASP A 129 -6.79 12.69 3.59
CA ASP A 129 -5.81 13.72 3.96
C ASP A 129 -4.74 13.97 2.87
N GLY A 130 -5.10 13.78 1.58
CA GLY A 130 -4.18 14.00 0.46
C GLY A 130 -3.36 12.78 0.06
N GLU A 131 -3.52 11.65 0.72
CA GLU A 131 -2.84 10.38 0.44
C GLU A 131 -3.55 9.60 -0.66
N GLY A 132 -3.70 10.18 -1.86
CA GLY A 132 -4.49 9.57 -2.90
C GLY A 132 -3.67 9.07 -4.09
N GLY A 133 -3.72 7.77 -4.36
CA GLY A 133 -3.29 7.21 -5.65
C GLY A 133 -4.19 7.66 -6.81
N VAL A 134 -3.83 7.24 -8.03
CA VAL A 134 -4.53 7.64 -9.26
C VAL A 134 -6.04 7.37 -9.22
N ILE A 135 -6.47 6.24 -8.64
CA ILE A 135 -7.90 5.88 -8.53
C ILE A 135 -8.65 6.88 -7.65
N TYR A 136 -8.08 7.29 -6.51
CA TYR A 136 -8.68 8.34 -5.67
C TYR A 136 -8.84 9.67 -6.42
N ILE A 137 -7.77 10.12 -7.08
CA ILE A 137 -7.76 11.38 -7.84
C ILE A 137 -8.84 11.35 -8.92
N PHE A 138 -8.92 10.24 -9.67
CA PHE A 138 -9.91 10.08 -10.72
C PHE A 138 -11.32 9.98 -10.15
N ALA A 139 -11.55 9.17 -9.12
CA ALA A 139 -12.86 9.00 -8.51
C ALA A 139 -13.42 10.32 -7.97
N LYS A 140 -12.60 11.09 -7.25
CA LYS A 140 -13.00 12.40 -6.73
C LYS A 140 -13.32 13.38 -7.88
N SER A 141 -12.47 13.46 -8.90
CA SER A 141 -12.71 14.36 -10.04
C SER A 141 -13.96 13.98 -10.82
N LEU A 142 -14.16 12.69 -11.09
CA LEU A 142 -15.35 12.21 -11.82
C LEU A 142 -16.63 12.37 -11.01
N ALA A 143 -16.60 12.16 -9.69
CA ALA A 143 -17.72 12.44 -8.83
C ALA A 143 -18.17 13.91 -8.94
N GLU A 144 -17.23 14.84 -9.02
CA GLU A 144 -17.47 16.27 -9.22
C GLU A 144 -17.72 16.67 -10.70
N ASN A 145 -17.82 15.69 -11.62
CA ASN A 145 -17.92 15.90 -13.07
C ASN A 145 -16.78 16.78 -13.62
N LYS A 146 -15.56 16.62 -13.09
CA LYS A 146 -14.34 17.35 -13.47
C LYS A 146 -13.41 16.49 -14.34
N PRO A 147 -12.57 17.13 -15.20
CA PRO A 147 -11.60 16.40 -15.99
C PRO A 147 -10.61 15.60 -15.13
N ILE A 148 -10.22 14.45 -15.66
CA ILE A 148 -9.12 13.61 -15.16
C ILE A 148 -7.93 13.71 -16.13
N THR A 149 -6.70 13.65 -15.61
CA THR A 149 -5.50 13.79 -16.44
C THR A 149 -4.59 12.58 -16.27
N ILE A 150 -4.30 11.92 -17.38
CA ILE A 150 -3.23 10.92 -17.48
C ILE A 150 -1.94 11.65 -17.86
N PHE A 151 -0.87 11.41 -17.12
CA PHE A 151 0.46 11.93 -17.45
C PHE A 151 1.21 10.89 -18.27
N GLY A 152 1.70 11.31 -19.48
CA GLY A 152 2.27 10.41 -20.48
C GLY A 152 1.24 9.86 -21.45
N ASP A 153 1.54 8.71 -22.07
CA ASP A 153 0.69 8.06 -23.08
C ASP A 153 -0.41 7.15 -22.52
N GLY A 154 -0.43 6.96 -21.21
CA GLY A 154 -1.41 6.12 -20.51
C GLY A 154 -1.21 4.62 -20.67
N ARG A 155 -0.12 4.17 -21.30
CA ARG A 155 0.21 2.74 -21.45
C ARG A 155 0.95 2.17 -20.25
N GLN A 156 1.40 3.02 -19.33
CA GLN A 156 1.99 2.56 -18.07
C GLN A 156 0.97 1.74 -17.29
N THR A 157 1.45 0.61 -16.71
CA THR A 157 0.59 -0.34 -16.04
C THR A 157 0.83 -0.40 -14.54
N ARG A 158 -0.22 -0.75 -13.79
CA ARG A 158 -0.17 -1.04 -12.35
C ARG A 158 -1.00 -2.27 -12.05
N ASP A 159 -0.63 -2.94 -10.99
CA ASP A 159 -1.42 -3.99 -10.36
C ASP A 159 -2.27 -3.34 -9.26
N PHE A 160 -3.57 -3.21 -9.49
CA PHE A 160 -4.51 -2.59 -8.57
C PHE A 160 -5.23 -3.66 -7.75
N ILE A 161 -5.23 -3.50 -6.43
CA ILE A 161 -5.88 -4.42 -5.50
C ILE A 161 -6.92 -3.70 -4.63
N SER A 162 -8.08 -4.31 -4.46
CA SER A 162 -9.13 -3.78 -3.59
C SER A 162 -8.70 -3.78 -2.12
N VAL A 163 -9.05 -2.72 -1.38
CA VAL A 163 -8.86 -2.65 0.07
C VAL A 163 -9.54 -3.81 0.79
N HIS A 164 -10.65 -4.35 0.29
CA HIS A 164 -11.32 -5.52 0.86
C HIS A 164 -10.46 -6.78 0.77
N ASP A 165 -9.76 -6.99 -0.36
CA ASP A 165 -8.81 -8.10 -0.52
C ASP A 165 -7.59 -7.91 0.38
N VAL A 166 -7.10 -6.68 0.55
CA VAL A 166 -6.02 -6.37 1.49
C VAL A 166 -6.43 -6.68 2.93
N VAL A 167 -7.65 -6.30 3.35
CA VAL A 167 -8.17 -6.64 4.67
C VAL A 167 -8.23 -8.16 4.87
N SER A 168 -8.73 -8.92 3.88
CA SER A 168 -8.77 -10.38 3.97
C SER A 168 -7.37 -11.00 4.09
N ALA A 169 -6.37 -10.45 3.38
CA ALA A 169 -4.98 -10.90 3.49
C ALA A 169 -4.39 -10.63 4.88
N ASN A 170 -4.67 -9.45 5.46
CA ASN A 170 -4.27 -9.12 6.84
C ASN A 170 -4.87 -10.10 7.85
N LEU A 171 -6.16 -10.42 7.71
CA LEU A 171 -6.83 -11.39 8.58
C LEU A 171 -6.25 -12.80 8.41
N SER A 172 -5.94 -13.24 7.18
CA SER A 172 -5.27 -14.53 6.95
C SER A 172 -3.87 -14.58 7.59
N ALA A 173 -3.16 -13.47 7.63
CA ALA A 173 -1.82 -13.39 8.25
C ALA A 173 -1.85 -13.44 9.79
N LEU A 174 -3.02 -13.34 10.43
CA LEU A 174 -3.15 -13.25 11.89
C LEU A 174 -2.45 -14.39 12.64
N HIS A 175 -2.62 -15.61 12.17
CA HIS A 175 -2.11 -16.83 12.81
C HIS A 175 -1.18 -17.65 11.89
N GLN A 176 -0.70 -17.06 10.81
CA GLN A 176 0.08 -17.76 9.80
C GLN A 176 1.27 -16.91 9.34
N ALA A 177 2.22 -17.55 8.65
CA ALA A 177 3.32 -16.90 7.94
C ALA A 177 4.24 -16.04 8.85
N ASP A 178 4.55 -16.55 10.04
CA ASP A 178 5.49 -15.92 10.97
C ASP A 178 6.89 -15.86 10.35
N GLY A 179 7.53 -14.69 10.43
CA GLY A 179 8.84 -14.44 9.86
C GLY A 179 8.86 -14.26 8.34
N GLU A 180 7.68 -14.20 7.68
CA GLU A 180 7.57 -14.19 6.24
C GLU A 180 7.33 -12.80 5.65
N ILE A 181 7.80 -12.61 4.41
CA ILE A 181 7.51 -11.46 3.56
C ILE A 181 6.67 -11.97 2.38
N ILE A 182 5.52 -11.37 2.13
CA ILE A 182 4.51 -11.86 1.20
C ILE A 182 3.96 -10.71 0.35
N ASN A 183 3.93 -10.90 -0.95
CA ASN A 183 3.27 -9.98 -1.87
C ASN A 183 1.75 -10.19 -1.87
N ILE A 184 1.01 -9.09 -1.74
CA ILE A 184 -0.45 -9.07 -1.78
C ILE A 184 -0.89 -8.26 -3.01
N SER A 185 -1.41 -8.97 -4.02
CA SER A 185 -1.64 -8.43 -5.35
C SER A 185 -2.66 -9.23 -6.13
N THR A 186 -3.15 -8.66 -7.23
CA THR A 186 -4.01 -9.39 -8.18
C THR A 186 -3.22 -10.17 -9.21
N LYS A 187 -1.92 -9.89 -9.36
CA LYS A 187 -1.07 -10.42 -10.43
C LYS A 187 -1.58 -10.03 -11.84
N THR A 188 -2.27 -8.90 -11.93
CA THR A 188 -2.87 -8.41 -13.18
C THR A 188 -2.43 -6.98 -13.43
N GLU A 189 -1.89 -6.73 -14.61
CA GLU A 189 -1.55 -5.38 -15.05
C GLU A 189 -2.75 -4.70 -15.69
N LEU A 190 -3.07 -3.47 -15.27
CA LEU A 190 -4.05 -2.62 -15.91
C LEU A 190 -3.39 -1.31 -16.35
N SER A 191 -3.58 -0.92 -17.61
CA SER A 191 -3.06 0.37 -18.11
C SER A 191 -3.86 1.54 -17.54
N LEU A 192 -3.24 2.74 -17.47
CA LEU A 192 -3.98 3.93 -17.04
C LEU A 192 -5.07 4.33 -18.04
N ASN A 193 -4.91 4.00 -19.32
CA ASN A 193 -5.97 4.20 -20.32
C ASN A 193 -7.19 3.32 -20.02
N ASP A 194 -6.98 2.03 -19.80
CA ASP A 194 -8.08 1.11 -19.49
C ASP A 194 -8.72 1.47 -18.14
N LEU A 195 -7.91 1.81 -17.13
CA LEU A 195 -8.40 2.30 -15.85
C LEU A 195 -9.31 3.53 -16.01
N ALA A 196 -8.86 4.54 -16.76
CA ALA A 196 -9.65 5.76 -16.97
C ALA A 196 -10.95 5.47 -17.70
N ALA A 197 -10.92 4.60 -18.73
CA ALA A 197 -12.13 4.21 -19.48
C ALA A 197 -13.16 3.51 -18.57
N GLU A 198 -12.71 2.54 -17.74
CA GLU A 198 -13.58 1.83 -16.80
C GLU A 198 -14.16 2.80 -15.74
N MET A 199 -13.35 3.72 -15.22
CA MET A 199 -13.81 4.69 -14.20
C MET A 199 -14.79 5.72 -14.78
N ILE A 200 -14.56 6.23 -15.99
CA ILE A 200 -15.48 7.14 -16.68
C ILE A 200 -16.83 6.44 -16.91
N ALA A 201 -16.80 5.19 -17.38
CA ALA A 201 -18.01 4.40 -17.60
C ALA A 201 -18.77 4.14 -16.27
N ALA A 202 -18.06 3.77 -15.20
CA ALA A 202 -18.65 3.54 -13.89
C ALA A 202 -19.24 4.82 -13.27
N ALA A 203 -18.64 5.99 -13.54
CA ALA A 203 -19.15 7.29 -13.09
C ALA A 203 -20.35 7.82 -13.90
N GLY A 204 -20.64 7.22 -15.05
CA GLY A 204 -21.65 7.73 -15.99
C GLY A 204 -21.25 9.06 -16.63
N CYS A 205 -19.95 9.36 -16.72
CA CYS A 205 -19.43 10.62 -17.25
C CYS A 205 -19.10 10.54 -18.74
N SER A 206 -18.94 11.74 -19.39
CA SER A 206 -18.47 11.81 -20.78
C SER A 206 -17.00 11.44 -20.88
N ALA A 207 -16.63 10.73 -21.96
CA ALA A 207 -15.23 10.46 -22.29
C ALA A 207 -14.42 11.74 -22.55
N ASP A 208 -15.08 12.87 -22.85
CA ASP A 208 -14.44 14.18 -23.02
C ASP A 208 -13.81 14.74 -21.76
N LEU A 209 -14.04 14.12 -20.61
CA LEU A 209 -13.36 14.49 -19.38
C LEU A 209 -11.91 13.95 -19.28
N LEU A 210 -11.50 13.02 -20.15
CA LEU A 210 -10.13 12.54 -20.20
C LEU A 210 -9.20 13.56 -20.86
N ARG A 211 -8.09 13.85 -20.21
CA ARG A 211 -7.00 14.71 -20.68
C ARG A 211 -5.68 13.96 -20.59
N TYR A 212 -4.72 14.39 -21.42
CA TYR A 212 -3.34 13.92 -21.34
C TYR A 212 -2.40 15.08 -21.03
N GLY A 213 -1.44 14.84 -20.15
CA GLY A 213 -0.38 15.78 -19.77
C GLY A 213 1.01 15.21 -20.09
N PRO A 214 2.08 16.02 -19.94
CA PRO A 214 3.45 15.54 -20.14
C PRO A 214 3.77 14.40 -19.18
N SER A 215 4.65 13.47 -19.61
CA SER A 215 5.13 12.38 -18.76
C SER A 215 5.87 12.91 -17.53
N ARG A 216 5.76 12.20 -16.41
CA ARG A 216 6.48 12.53 -15.16
C ARG A 216 7.82 11.80 -15.14
N THR A 217 8.87 12.53 -14.82
CA THR A 217 10.20 11.92 -14.62
C THR A 217 10.20 11.00 -13.41
N GLY A 218 10.73 9.78 -13.57
CA GLY A 218 10.83 8.81 -12.48
C GLY A 218 9.59 7.95 -12.24
N ASP A 219 8.53 8.11 -13.04
CA ASP A 219 7.39 7.20 -12.97
C ASP A 219 7.80 5.79 -13.43
N ILE A 220 7.50 4.78 -12.60
CA ILE A 220 7.66 3.37 -12.96
C ILE A 220 6.72 3.06 -14.13
N TYR A 221 7.25 2.47 -15.21
CA TYR A 221 6.42 2.20 -16.39
C TYR A 221 5.53 0.98 -16.21
N ARG A 222 6.06 -0.11 -15.60
CA ARG A 222 5.27 -1.33 -15.33
C ARG A 222 5.47 -1.83 -13.90
N SER A 223 4.39 -2.22 -13.25
CA SER A 223 4.45 -2.84 -11.92
C SER A 223 3.38 -3.90 -11.78
N CYS A 224 3.82 -5.13 -11.48
CA CYS A 224 2.96 -6.27 -11.23
C CYS A 224 3.66 -7.23 -10.27
N LEU A 225 2.97 -7.65 -9.20
CA LEU A 225 3.51 -8.54 -8.19
C LEU A 225 3.00 -9.98 -8.40
N SER A 226 3.84 -10.95 -8.05
CA SER A 226 3.39 -12.35 -7.94
C SER A 226 2.71 -12.57 -6.59
N ASN A 227 1.52 -13.17 -6.59
CA ASN A 227 0.78 -13.54 -5.36
C ASN A 227 0.87 -15.05 -5.03
N GLN A 228 1.79 -15.77 -5.65
CA GLN A 228 1.91 -17.22 -5.46
C GLN A 228 2.24 -17.61 -4.02
N LYS A 229 3.07 -16.81 -3.34
CA LYS A 229 3.44 -17.05 -1.95
C LYS A 229 2.26 -16.79 -1.00
N ALA A 230 1.43 -15.77 -1.27
CA ALA A 230 0.19 -15.53 -0.53
C ALA A 230 -0.77 -16.72 -0.62
N LYS A 231 -0.95 -17.27 -1.82
CA LYS A 231 -1.76 -18.47 -2.00
C LYS A 231 -1.20 -19.68 -1.22
N ALA A 232 0.11 -19.87 -1.23
CA ALA A 232 0.74 -21.03 -0.59
C ALA A 232 0.76 -20.94 0.95
N LEU A 233 1.02 -19.76 1.52
CA LEU A 233 1.25 -19.61 2.97
C LEU A 233 0.05 -19.03 3.73
N LEU A 234 -0.87 -18.34 3.05
CA LEU A 234 -2.05 -17.72 3.68
C LEU A 234 -3.36 -18.36 3.20
N ASP A 235 -3.32 -19.30 2.25
CA ASP A 235 -4.49 -19.80 1.52
C ASP A 235 -5.36 -18.64 0.97
N TRP A 236 -4.68 -17.58 0.52
CA TRP A 236 -5.31 -16.33 0.12
C TRP A 236 -5.18 -16.09 -1.39
N THR A 237 -6.27 -15.65 -1.98
CA THR A 237 -6.32 -15.12 -3.36
C THR A 237 -7.25 -13.93 -3.42
N PRO A 238 -6.98 -12.93 -4.29
CA PRO A 238 -7.88 -11.80 -4.46
C PRO A 238 -9.24 -12.28 -4.99
N SER A 239 -10.31 -11.73 -4.48
CA SER A 239 -11.69 -12.13 -4.80
C SER A 239 -12.48 -11.04 -5.53
N ARG A 240 -12.07 -9.77 -5.42
CA ARG A 240 -12.80 -8.65 -5.99
C ARG A 240 -12.46 -8.43 -7.46
N ASN A 241 -13.51 -8.35 -8.28
CA ASN A 241 -13.38 -7.90 -9.65
C ASN A 241 -13.05 -6.40 -9.68
N ILE A 242 -12.13 -6.00 -10.55
CA ILE A 242 -11.69 -4.59 -10.65
C ILE A 242 -12.85 -3.63 -10.98
N LYS A 243 -13.74 -4.01 -11.90
CA LYS A 243 -14.88 -3.16 -12.31
C LYS A 243 -15.83 -2.91 -11.15
N ASP A 244 -16.17 -3.95 -10.39
CA ASP A 244 -17.05 -3.84 -9.23
C ASP A 244 -16.41 -2.95 -8.15
N GLY A 245 -15.11 -3.13 -7.88
CA GLY A 245 -14.39 -2.33 -6.91
C GLY A 245 -14.24 -0.86 -7.32
N LEU A 246 -14.03 -0.57 -8.61
CA LEU A 246 -14.00 0.81 -9.14
C LEU A 246 -15.38 1.47 -9.03
N THR A 247 -16.45 0.74 -9.36
CA THR A 247 -17.82 1.22 -9.24
C THR A 247 -18.16 1.56 -7.79
N GLU A 248 -17.85 0.66 -6.85
CA GLU A 248 -18.02 0.91 -5.40
C GLU A 248 -17.25 2.16 -4.95
N THR A 249 -16.01 2.30 -5.41
CA THR A 249 -15.16 3.45 -5.06
C THR A 249 -15.73 4.76 -5.57
N ILE A 250 -16.21 4.80 -6.81
CA ILE A 250 -16.81 6.00 -7.42
C ILE A 250 -18.10 6.39 -6.69
N HIS A 251 -19.01 5.44 -6.46
CA HIS A 251 -20.26 5.70 -5.74
C HIS A 251 -19.98 6.25 -4.34
N PHE A 252 -18.98 5.71 -3.65
CA PHE A 252 -18.57 6.24 -2.33
C PHE A 252 -18.23 7.74 -2.36
N PHE A 253 -17.60 8.24 -3.42
CA PHE A 253 -17.28 9.66 -3.56
C PHE A 253 -18.48 10.47 -4.06
N GLN A 254 -19.31 9.91 -4.94
CA GLN A 254 -20.55 10.57 -5.41
C GLN A 254 -21.55 10.80 -4.27
N ASP A 255 -21.73 9.83 -3.37
CA ASP A 255 -22.66 9.91 -2.23
C ASP A 255 -22.23 10.94 -1.15
N ARG A 256 -21.03 11.53 -1.29
CA ARG A 256 -20.47 12.49 -0.33
C ARG A 256 -20.33 13.91 -0.86
N LEU A 257 -20.84 14.16 -2.05
CA LEU A 257 -20.96 15.50 -2.60
C LEU A 257 -22.24 16.18 -2.09
#